data_5e662e21a56e78d0b4ab2472f3da34b1
#
_entry.id   5e662e21a56e78d0b4ab2472f3da34b1
#
_cell.length_a   1.000
_cell.length_b   1.000
_cell.length_c   1.000
_cell.angle_alpha   90.00
_cell.angle_beta   90.00
_cell.angle_gamma   90.00
#
_symmetry.space_group_name_H-M   'P 1'
#
loop_
_entity.id
_entity.type
_entity.pdbx_description
1 polymer ?
#
loop_
_entity_poly.entity_id
_entity_poly.type
_entity_poly.pdbx_seq_one_letter_code
_entity_poly.pdbx_strand_id
1 'polypeptide(L)'
;MARTDLTFTSHGTDCAAWLYRPDGEGPHPIVVMAHGFSATRELRLDAYAERFATAGIGVLLFDYRHFGASGGEPRQLLDIGKQLDDWRAAIAEARNIDWADPARVALFGSSYSGGHVVSLAAEDKRIAAIVAQCPFSDGLATLRAVGPKHAASLTVHALRDQVNAALGKPPHYLPAVSDPGSPGAMTTPDAKPGMMALVPQDTVWENRVAARIGLRVPLYRPGTKAKRVQCPALWCITDEDTLCPADNSAKWAEQAPRGEVKRYPIGHFDIYVGNNFERAVSDQTEFLRRHLLPE
;
A
#
# COMPACT_ATOMS: atom_id res chain seq x y z
N MET A 1 -15.97 -7.65 17.45
CA MET A 1 -15.60 -7.24 16.07
C MET A 1 -16.08 -8.29 15.08
N ALA A 2 -16.68 -7.90 13.94
CA ALA A 2 -17.11 -8.80 12.86
C ALA A 2 -16.38 -8.45 11.57
N ARG A 3 -15.92 -9.46 10.81
CA ARG A 3 -15.40 -9.32 9.45
C ARG A 3 -16.41 -9.88 8.46
N THR A 4 -16.70 -9.15 7.41
CA THR A 4 -17.55 -9.56 6.29
C THR A 4 -16.85 -9.29 4.96
N ASP A 5 -17.17 -10.08 3.95
CA ASP A 5 -16.75 -9.80 2.58
C ASP A 5 -17.59 -8.64 2.02
N LEU A 6 -16.93 -7.75 1.28
CA LEU A 6 -17.53 -6.63 0.59
C LEU A 6 -16.98 -6.59 -0.84
N THR A 7 -17.81 -6.16 -1.77
CA THR A 7 -17.39 -5.85 -3.14
C THR A 7 -17.84 -4.43 -3.48
N PHE A 8 -16.94 -3.64 -4.03
CA PHE A 8 -17.25 -2.32 -4.57
C PHE A 8 -16.77 -2.21 -6.02
N THR A 9 -17.37 -1.34 -6.78
CA THR A 9 -17.03 -1.19 -8.21
C THR A 9 -16.08 -0.01 -8.42
N SER A 10 -14.99 -0.24 -9.16
CA SER A 10 -14.06 0.78 -9.64
C SER A 10 -13.99 0.73 -11.17
N HIS A 11 -14.49 1.77 -11.84
CA HIS A 11 -14.52 1.85 -13.32
C HIS A 11 -15.06 0.58 -14.01
N GLY A 12 -16.15 0.02 -13.49
CA GLY A 12 -16.79 -1.18 -14.04
C GLY A 12 -16.10 -2.51 -13.71
N THR A 13 -15.09 -2.49 -12.84
CA THR A 13 -14.43 -3.69 -12.33
C THR A 13 -14.73 -3.86 -10.84
N ASP A 14 -15.09 -5.07 -10.44
CA ASP A 14 -15.35 -5.39 -9.05
C ASP A 14 -14.03 -5.53 -8.28
N CYS A 15 -13.91 -4.79 -7.19
CA CYS A 15 -12.83 -4.84 -6.24
C CYS A 15 -13.31 -5.55 -4.96
N ALA A 16 -12.61 -6.62 -4.58
CA ALA A 16 -12.92 -7.38 -3.38
C ALA A 16 -12.30 -6.73 -2.14
N ALA A 17 -13.06 -6.67 -1.07
CA ALA A 17 -12.62 -6.09 0.19
C ALA A 17 -13.04 -6.95 1.40
N TRP A 18 -12.35 -6.78 2.51
CA TRP A 18 -12.79 -7.19 3.83
C TRP A 18 -13.23 -5.94 4.60
N LEU A 19 -14.44 -6.03 5.16
CA LEU A 19 -14.99 -4.99 5.99
C LEU A 19 -15.00 -5.47 7.45
N TYR A 20 -14.30 -4.75 8.31
CA TYR A 20 -14.25 -5.01 9.75
C TYR A 20 -15.08 -3.97 10.47
N ARG A 21 -16.14 -4.42 11.14
CA ARG A 21 -16.98 -3.56 11.97
C ARG A 21 -16.55 -3.69 13.44
N PRO A 22 -16.24 -2.59 14.14
CA PRO A 22 -16.00 -2.60 15.57
C PRO A 22 -17.25 -3.00 16.35
N ASP A 23 -17.06 -3.42 17.60
CA ASP A 23 -18.17 -3.60 18.54
C ASP A 23 -18.68 -2.23 19.02
N GLY A 24 -19.93 -2.20 19.48
CA GLY A 24 -20.58 -1.01 20.00
C GLY A 24 -21.46 -0.28 18.98
N GLU A 25 -22.10 0.78 19.46
CA GLU A 25 -22.95 1.65 18.63
C GLU A 25 -22.10 2.66 17.87
N GLY A 26 -22.45 2.89 16.60
CA GLY A 26 -21.78 3.88 15.74
C GLY A 26 -22.33 5.31 15.93
N PRO A 27 -21.92 6.25 15.06
CA PRO A 27 -21.05 6.01 13.91
C PRO A 27 -19.58 5.87 14.30
N HIS A 28 -18.91 4.86 13.72
CA HIS A 28 -17.48 4.61 13.94
C HIS A 28 -16.60 5.32 12.90
N PRO A 29 -15.40 5.80 13.27
CA PRO A 29 -14.40 6.16 12.25
C PRO A 29 -14.01 4.93 11.45
N ILE A 30 -13.51 5.13 10.24
CA ILE A 30 -13.11 4.04 9.35
C ILE A 30 -11.75 4.31 8.71
N VAL A 31 -10.92 3.27 8.62
CA VAL A 31 -9.65 3.28 7.88
C VAL A 31 -9.80 2.47 6.60
N VAL A 32 -9.54 3.09 5.45
CA VAL A 32 -9.39 2.38 4.19
C VAL A 32 -7.95 1.92 4.06
N MET A 33 -7.73 0.64 3.72
CA MET A 33 -6.42 0.01 3.69
C MET A 33 -6.17 -0.71 2.36
N ALA A 34 -4.92 -0.64 1.86
CA ALA A 34 -4.49 -1.45 0.73
C ALA A 34 -3.00 -1.85 0.82
N HIS A 35 -2.70 -2.92 0.09
CA HIS A 35 -1.41 -3.58 0.04
C HIS A 35 -0.37 -2.85 -0.84
N GLY A 36 0.90 -3.25 -0.69
CA GLY A 36 2.04 -2.74 -1.45
C GLY A 36 2.16 -3.31 -2.86
N PHE A 37 3.36 -3.17 -3.42
CA PHE A 37 3.71 -3.58 -4.79
C PHE A 37 3.45 -5.07 -5.00
N SER A 38 2.58 -5.39 -5.97
CA SER A 38 2.24 -6.78 -6.37
C SER A 38 1.85 -7.72 -5.22
N ALA A 39 1.42 -7.20 -4.09
CA ALA A 39 0.90 -7.97 -2.96
C ALA A 39 -0.61 -8.19 -3.08
N THR A 40 -1.23 -8.74 -2.03
CA THR A 40 -2.67 -8.83 -1.81
C THR A 40 -2.98 -8.50 -0.35
N ARG A 41 -4.26 -8.27 -0.03
CA ARG A 41 -4.73 -7.98 1.33
C ARG A 41 -4.41 -9.08 2.35
N GLU A 42 -4.22 -10.32 1.89
CA GLU A 42 -3.91 -11.49 2.71
C GLU A 42 -2.49 -11.46 3.30
N LEU A 43 -1.59 -10.65 2.71
CA LEU A 43 -0.19 -10.61 3.13
C LEU A 43 -0.04 -9.74 4.39
N ARG A 44 -0.56 -10.25 5.52
CA ARG A 44 -0.46 -9.70 6.88
C ARG A 44 -1.20 -8.38 7.15
N LEU A 45 -1.90 -7.78 6.17
CA LEU A 45 -2.65 -6.55 6.45
C LEU A 45 -3.95 -6.82 7.23
N ASP A 46 -4.48 -8.02 7.19
CA ASP A 46 -5.56 -8.51 8.03
C ASP A 46 -5.25 -8.37 9.52
N ALA A 47 -4.02 -8.70 9.93
CA ALA A 47 -3.59 -8.55 11.32
C ALA A 47 -3.62 -7.09 11.81
N TYR A 48 -3.24 -6.13 10.95
CA TYR A 48 -3.38 -4.70 11.26
C TYR A 48 -4.85 -4.29 11.35
N ALA A 49 -5.67 -4.74 10.39
CA ALA A 49 -7.10 -4.45 10.34
C ALA A 49 -7.82 -4.91 11.62
N GLU A 50 -7.51 -6.11 12.11
CA GLU A 50 -8.05 -6.66 13.34
C GLU A 50 -7.71 -5.80 14.57
N ARG A 51 -6.47 -5.31 14.65
CA ARG A 51 -6.04 -4.43 15.76
C ARG A 51 -6.77 -3.09 15.73
N PHE A 52 -6.91 -2.48 14.56
CA PHE A 52 -7.65 -1.24 14.43
C PHE A 52 -9.13 -1.43 14.76
N ALA A 53 -9.75 -2.51 14.29
CA ALA A 53 -11.15 -2.82 14.59
C ALA A 53 -11.38 -3.09 16.08
N THR A 54 -10.47 -3.82 16.74
CA THR A 54 -10.51 -4.04 18.19
C THR A 54 -10.38 -2.72 18.97
N ALA A 55 -9.68 -1.75 18.40
CA ALA A 55 -9.53 -0.41 19.00
C ALA A 55 -10.72 0.54 18.74
N GLY A 56 -11.82 0.05 18.13
CA GLY A 56 -13.04 0.84 17.88
C GLY A 56 -13.03 1.59 16.53
N ILE A 57 -12.12 1.24 15.62
CA ILE A 57 -11.96 1.88 14.32
C ILE A 57 -12.34 0.87 13.22
N GLY A 58 -13.38 1.16 12.44
CA GLY A 58 -13.76 0.33 11.30
C GLY A 58 -12.64 0.23 10.26
N VAL A 59 -12.61 -0.86 9.49
CA VAL A 59 -11.61 -1.04 8.44
C VAL A 59 -12.25 -1.56 7.16
N LEU A 60 -11.91 -0.94 6.04
CA LEU A 60 -12.15 -1.44 4.70
C LEU A 60 -10.78 -1.77 4.07
N LEU A 61 -10.43 -3.05 4.00
CA LEU A 61 -9.17 -3.56 3.45
C LEU A 61 -9.43 -4.23 2.11
N PHE A 62 -8.86 -3.71 0.99
CA PHE A 62 -9.21 -4.16 -0.35
C PHE A 62 -8.00 -4.64 -1.17
N ASP A 63 -8.30 -5.48 -2.18
CA ASP A 63 -7.40 -5.80 -3.28
C ASP A 63 -7.63 -4.84 -4.45
N TYR A 64 -6.56 -4.35 -5.05
CA TYR A 64 -6.67 -3.58 -6.30
C TYR A 64 -7.24 -4.43 -7.43
N ARG A 65 -7.93 -3.80 -8.40
CA ARG A 65 -8.26 -4.50 -9.64
C ARG A 65 -7.00 -5.14 -10.25
N HIS A 66 -7.16 -6.26 -10.92
CA HIS A 66 -6.11 -7.13 -11.47
C HIS A 66 -5.34 -7.97 -10.44
N PHE A 67 -5.57 -7.81 -9.12
CA PHE A 67 -4.88 -8.52 -8.04
C PHE A 67 -5.84 -9.28 -7.12
N GLY A 68 -5.30 -10.28 -6.42
CA GLY A 68 -6.02 -11.02 -5.40
C GLY A 68 -7.38 -11.52 -5.86
N ALA A 69 -8.39 -11.31 -5.03
CA ALA A 69 -9.78 -11.68 -5.31
C ALA A 69 -10.55 -10.64 -6.14
N SER A 70 -9.96 -9.50 -6.46
CA SER A 70 -10.56 -8.48 -7.33
C SER A 70 -10.56 -8.92 -8.79
N GLY A 71 -11.52 -8.40 -9.55
CA GLY A 71 -11.62 -8.62 -10.99
C GLY A 71 -10.55 -7.87 -11.80
N GLY A 72 -10.70 -7.94 -13.11
CA GLY A 72 -9.86 -7.22 -14.08
C GLY A 72 -8.82 -8.08 -14.78
N GLU A 73 -8.75 -7.91 -16.10
CA GLU A 73 -7.77 -8.52 -16.98
C GLU A 73 -6.91 -7.45 -17.67
N PRO A 74 -5.66 -7.77 -17.99
CA PRO A 74 -4.92 -8.97 -17.61
C PRO A 74 -4.62 -9.02 -16.11
N ARG A 75 -4.48 -10.23 -15.54
CA ARG A 75 -4.10 -10.38 -14.12
C ARG A 75 -2.71 -9.82 -13.85
N GLN A 76 -2.44 -9.43 -12.60
CA GLN A 76 -1.15 -8.91 -12.11
C GLN A 76 -0.67 -7.65 -12.86
N LEU A 77 -1.60 -6.85 -13.38
CA LEU A 77 -1.31 -5.56 -14.01
C LEU A 77 -1.29 -4.45 -12.95
N LEU A 78 -0.10 -4.05 -12.53
CA LEU A 78 0.07 -2.87 -11.69
C LEU A 78 0.07 -1.61 -12.57
N ASP A 79 -0.92 -0.75 -12.37
CA ASP A 79 -1.01 0.56 -12.98
C ASP A 79 -1.34 1.60 -11.91
N ILE A 80 -0.48 2.61 -11.79
CA ILE A 80 -0.56 3.63 -10.73
C ILE A 80 -1.88 4.39 -10.78
N GLY A 81 -2.30 4.78 -11.98
CA GLY A 81 -3.55 5.51 -12.18
C GLY A 81 -4.76 4.69 -11.74
N LYS A 82 -4.82 3.43 -12.19
CA LYS A 82 -5.88 2.49 -11.82
C LYS A 82 -5.91 2.23 -10.31
N GLN A 83 -4.75 2.03 -9.67
CA GLN A 83 -4.70 1.85 -8.22
C GLN A 83 -5.18 3.08 -7.45
N LEU A 84 -4.83 4.28 -7.89
CA LEU A 84 -5.35 5.52 -7.29
C LEU A 84 -6.87 5.67 -7.51
N ASP A 85 -7.40 5.21 -8.64
CA ASP A 85 -8.85 5.20 -8.89
C ASP A 85 -9.56 4.18 -7.99
N ASP A 86 -8.96 3.00 -7.76
CA ASP A 86 -9.50 2.00 -6.83
C ASP A 86 -9.54 2.55 -5.40
N TRP A 87 -8.51 3.28 -4.99
CA TRP A 87 -8.51 3.98 -3.72
C TRP A 87 -9.65 5.01 -3.61
N ARG A 88 -9.89 5.82 -4.65
CA ARG A 88 -10.99 6.80 -4.66
C ARG A 88 -12.34 6.11 -4.55
N ALA A 89 -12.52 4.99 -5.24
CA ALA A 89 -13.73 4.18 -5.16
C ALA A 89 -13.91 3.58 -3.76
N ALA A 90 -12.86 3.00 -3.17
CA ALA A 90 -12.89 2.45 -1.81
C ALA A 90 -13.18 3.53 -0.74
N ILE A 91 -12.62 4.74 -0.89
CA ILE A 91 -12.91 5.88 -0.01
C ILE A 91 -14.38 6.31 -0.14
N ALA A 92 -14.92 6.34 -1.35
CA ALA A 92 -16.33 6.64 -1.57
C ALA A 92 -17.23 5.57 -0.94
N GLU A 93 -16.91 4.29 -1.13
CA GLU A 93 -17.62 3.18 -0.49
C GLU A 93 -17.58 3.28 1.04
N ALA A 94 -16.40 3.52 1.63
CA ALA A 94 -16.25 3.68 3.07
C ALA A 94 -17.13 4.80 3.65
N ARG A 95 -17.34 5.88 2.90
CA ARG A 95 -18.22 6.99 3.29
C ARG A 95 -19.71 6.68 3.20
N ASN A 96 -20.09 5.64 2.47
CA ASN A 96 -21.48 5.20 2.28
C ASN A 96 -21.88 4.06 3.23
N ILE A 97 -20.97 3.55 4.05
CA ILE A 97 -21.27 2.49 5.02
C ILE A 97 -22.12 3.08 6.16
N ASP A 98 -23.30 2.53 6.39
CA ASP A 98 -24.32 3.05 7.32
C ASP A 98 -23.83 3.32 8.75
N TRP A 99 -22.92 2.46 9.25
CA TRP A 99 -22.37 2.58 10.60
C TRP A 99 -21.04 3.36 10.65
N ALA A 100 -20.49 3.80 9.52
CA ALA A 100 -19.26 4.57 9.45
C ALA A 100 -19.55 6.08 9.51
N ASP A 101 -18.64 6.84 10.10
CA ASP A 101 -18.67 8.29 10.06
C ASP A 101 -17.95 8.80 8.81
N PRO A 102 -18.66 9.35 7.83
CA PRO A 102 -18.06 9.83 6.59
C PRO A 102 -17.08 10.99 6.76
N ALA A 103 -17.12 11.69 7.90
CA ALA A 103 -16.18 12.76 8.24
C ALA A 103 -14.88 12.24 8.88
N ARG A 104 -14.87 11.00 9.40
CA ARG A 104 -13.73 10.39 10.07
C ARG A 104 -13.16 9.21 9.28
N VAL A 105 -12.86 9.45 8.00
CA VAL A 105 -12.22 8.48 7.10
C VAL A 105 -10.72 8.71 7.08
N ALA A 106 -9.93 7.73 7.50
CA ALA A 106 -8.48 7.73 7.41
C ALA A 106 -7.99 6.72 6.35
N LEU A 107 -6.71 6.84 5.96
CA LEU A 107 -6.09 5.92 5.02
C LEU A 107 -4.87 5.25 5.65
N PHE A 108 -4.70 3.96 5.37
CA PHE A 108 -3.49 3.21 5.70
C PHE A 108 -2.93 2.57 4.43
N GLY A 109 -1.72 2.96 4.06
CA GLY A 109 -1.03 2.34 2.93
C GLY A 109 0.33 1.80 3.35
N SER A 110 0.64 0.58 2.91
CA SER A 110 1.92 -0.03 3.18
C SER A 110 2.77 -0.11 1.93
N SER A 111 4.07 0.16 2.04
CA SER A 111 5.04 0.10 0.95
C SER A 111 4.62 1.00 -0.23
N TYR A 112 4.37 0.44 -1.40
CA TYR A 112 3.92 1.20 -2.59
C TYR A 112 2.63 1.98 -2.33
N SER A 113 1.71 1.38 -1.59
CA SER A 113 0.46 2.00 -1.15
C SER A 113 0.68 3.12 -0.13
N GLY A 114 1.77 3.08 0.63
CA GLY A 114 2.20 4.20 1.48
C GLY A 114 2.41 5.49 0.68
N GLY A 115 2.91 5.38 -0.57
CA GLY A 115 2.97 6.50 -1.50
C GLY A 115 1.59 6.93 -2.01
N HIS A 116 0.67 5.98 -2.21
CA HIS A 116 -0.69 6.31 -2.66
C HIS A 116 -1.45 7.14 -1.63
N VAL A 117 -1.39 6.79 -0.33
CA VAL A 117 -2.10 7.55 0.70
C VAL A 117 -1.59 8.98 0.83
N VAL A 118 -0.29 9.21 0.63
CA VAL A 118 0.28 10.58 0.55
C VAL A 118 -0.29 11.34 -0.64
N SER A 119 -0.37 10.70 -1.82
CA SER A 119 -0.94 11.32 -3.01
C SER A 119 -2.41 11.68 -2.83
N LEU A 120 -3.20 10.77 -2.27
CA LEU A 120 -4.65 10.93 -2.08
C LEU A 120 -4.96 12.00 -1.03
N ALA A 121 -4.27 12.01 0.11
CA ALA A 121 -4.46 13.04 1.14
C ALA A 121 -4.00 14.44 0.68
N ALA A 122 -3.05 14.51 -0.26
CA ALA A 122 -2.70 15.78 -0.89
C ALA A 122 -3.81 16.31 -1.82
N GLU A 123 -4.72 15.45 -2.30
CA GLU A 123 -5.84 15.76 -3.21
C GLU A 123 -7.17 15.92 -2.46
N ASP A 124 -7.57 14.94 -1.63
CA ASP A 124 -8.83 14.99 -0.86
C ASP A 124 -8.60 15.52 0.56
N LYS A 125 -9.02 16.76 0.80
CA LYS A 125 -8.88 17.45 2.09
C LYS A 125 -9.84 16.95 3.17
N ARG A 126 -10.78 16.06 2.83
CA ARG A 126 -11.72 15.43 3.77
C ARG A 126 -11.14 14.16 4.39
N ILE A 127 -9.90 13.76 4.04
CA ILE A 127 -9.21 12.67 4.72
C ILE A 127 -8.83 13.14 6.12
N ALA A 128 -9.26 12.38 7.13
CA ALA A 128 -9.08 12.73 8.54
C ALA A 128 -7.65 12.49 9.05
N ALA A 129 -7.01 11.41 8.60
CA ALA A 129 -5.61 11.08 8.93
C ALA A 129 -5.03 10.08 7.92
N ILE A 130 -3.71 9.97 7.84
CA ILE A 130 -3.05 8.90 7.07
C ILE A 130 -1.96 8.20 7.87
N VAL A 131 -1.79 6.90 7.61
CA VAL A 131 -0.63 6.11 8.02
C VAL A 131 0.09 5.62 6.77
N ALA A 132 1.33 6.04 6.58
CA ALA A 132 2.21 5.62 5.50
C ALA A 132 3.29 4.69 6.08
N GLN A 133 3.08 3.37 5.98
CA GLN A 133 3.98 2.35 6.50
C GLN A 133 5.06 2.01 5.47
N CYS A 134 6.35 2.03 5.88
CA CYS A 134 7.53 1.79 5.01
C CYS A 134 7.33 2.35 3.58
N PRO A 135 6.98 3.65 3.43
CA PRO A 135 6.33 4.15 2.23
C PRO A 135 7.28 4.27 1.03
N PHE A 136 6.81 3.81 -0.13
CA PHE A 136 7.40 4.18 -1.40
C PHE A 136 7.18 5.67 -1.67
N SER A 137 8.18 6.47 -1.42
CA SER A 137 8.06 7.93 -1.45
C SER A 137 8.61 8.59 -2.73
N ASP A 138 9.58 7.96 -3.40
CA ASP A 138 10.26 8.54 -4.57
C ASP A 138 10.88 7.49 -5.49
N GLY A 139 10.31 7.31 -6.68
CA GLY A 139 10.77 6.34 -7.68
C GLY A 139 12.16 6.61 -8.21
N LEU A 140 12.62 7.87 -8.23
CA LEU A 140 14.01 8.17 -8.64
C LEU A 140 15.01 7.75 -7.55
N ALA A 141 14.65 7.87 -6.27
CA ALA A 141 15.49 7.39 -5.18
C ALA A 141 15.60 5.86 -5.22
N THR A 142 14.48 5.17 -5.40
CA THR A 142 14.45 3.71 -5.57
C THR A 142 15.26 3.26 -6.79
N LEU A 143 15.10 3.92 -7.94
CA LEU A 143 15.89 3.61 -9.16
C LEU A 143 17.40 3.71 -8.93
N ARG A 144 17.84 4.70 -8.14
CA ARG A 144 19.26 4.85 -7.79
C ARG A 144 19.74 3.74 -6.86
N ALA A 145 18.90 3.35 -5.91
CA ALA A 145 19.22 2.30 -4.94
C ALA A 145 19.38 0.92 -5.59
N VAL A 146 18.55 0.57 -6.58
CA VAL A 146 18.63 -0.74 -7.27
C VAL A 146 19.82 -0.85 -8.22
N GLY A 147 20.46 0.25 -8.58
CA GLY A 147 21.66 0.29 -9.43
C GLY A 147 21.42 0.13 -10.92
N PRO A 148 22.40 0.54 -11.75
CA PRO A 148 22.19 0.70 -13.19
C PRO A 148 21.98 -0.62 -13.96
N LYS A 149 22.61 -1.71 -13.53
CA LYS A 149 22.45 -3.02 -14.20
C LYS A 149 21.02 -3.54 -14.04
N HIS A 150 20.47 -3.50 -12.82
CA HIS A 150 19.11 -3.94 -12.56
C HIS A 150 18.11 -3.01 -13.25
N ALA A 151 18.31 -1.69 -13.18
CA ALA A 151 17.47 -0.72 -13.87
C ALA A 151 17.43 -0.95 -15.40
N ALA A 152 18.56 -1.24 -16.04
CA ALA A 152 18.61 -1.57 -17.45
C ALA A 152 17.85 -2.86 -17.78
N SER A 153 18.03 -3.92 -16.98
CA SER A 153 17.27 -5.17 -17.12
C SER A 153 15.76 -4.94 -17.03
N LEU A 154 15.31 -4.26 -15.98
CA LEU A 154 13.88 -3.90 -15.82
C LEU A 154 13.35 -3.12 -17.02
N THR A 155 14.12 -2.17 -17.54
CA THR A 155 13.72 -1.36 -18.69
C THR A 155 13.50 -2.22 -19.94
N VAL A 156 14.39 -3.17 -20.23
CA VAL A 156 14.24 -4.09 -21.38
C VAL A 156 12.96 -4.91 -21.27
N HIS A 157 12.73 -5.52 -20.11
CA HIS A 157 11.51 -6.31 -19.86
C HIS A 157 10.25 -5.43 -19.93
N ALA A 158 10.31 -4.22 -19.38
CA ALA A 158 9.18 -3.29 -19.38
C ALA A 158 8.85 -2.78 -20.80
N LEU A 159 9.84 -2.50 -21.63
CA LEU A 159 9.64 -2.16 -23.05
C LEU A 159 9.03 -3.31 -23.83
N ARG A 160 9.51 -4.55 -23.61
CA ARG A 160 8.91 -5.74 -24.22
C ARG A 160 7.43 -5.87 -23.86
N ASP A 161 7.08 -5.69 -22.60
CA ASP A 161 5.69 -5.75 -22.15
C ASP A 161 4.85 -4.60 -22.72
N GLN A 162 5.42 -3.40 -22.81
CA GLN A 162 4.74 -2.26 -23.43
C GLN A 162 4.44 -2.48 -24.91
N VAL A 163 5.36 -3.11 -25.64
CA VAL A 163 5.16 -3.50 -27.06
C VAL A 163 4.07 -4.58 -27.16
N ASN A 164 4.10 -5.59 -26.26
CA ASN A 164 3.05 -6.60 -26.23
C ASN A 164 1.67 -5.95 -26.03
N ALA A 165 1.55 -5.01 -25.09
CA ALA A 165 0.30 -4.29 -24.86
C ALA A 165 -0.19 -3.53 -26.10
N ALA A 166 0.72 -2.81 -26.79
CA ALA A 166 0.39 -2.06 -28.01
C ALA A 166 -0.08 -2.97 -29.16
N LEU A 167 0.40 -4.23 -29.17
CA LEU A 167 0.03 -5.23 -30.17
C LEU A 167 -1.16 -6.12 -29.74
N GLY A 168 -1.81 -5.84 -28.61
CA GLY A 168 -2.90 -6.67 -28.06
C GLY A 168 -2.46 -8.07 -27.63
N LYS A 169 -1.17 -8.28 -27.38
CA LYS A 169 -0.60 -9.56 -26.92
C LYS A 169 -0.67 -9.69 -25.39
N PRO A 170 -0.62 -10.92 -24.85
CA PRO A 170 -0.52 -11.16 -23.41
C PRO A 170 0.66 -10.40 -22.77
N PRO A 171 0.53 -9.97 -21.50
CA PRO A 171 1.62 -9.32 -20.79
C PRO A 171 2.89 -10.15 -20.72
N HIS A 172 4.03 -9.48 -20.77
CA HIS A 172 5.29 -10.05 -20.37
C HIS A 172 5.46 -9.85 -18.87
N TYR A 173 5.43 -10.94 -18.10
CA TYR A 173 5.56 -10.91 -16.67
C TYR A 173 6.98 -11.06 -16.19
N LEU A 174 7.29 -10.43 -15.07
CA LEU A 174 8.46 -10.66 -14.23
C LEU A 174 8.01 -11.21 -12.87
N PRO A 175 8.84 -12.00 -12.18
CA PRO A 175 8.64 -12.24 -10.76
C PRO A 175 8.54 -10.92 -9.99
N ALA A 176 7.58 -10.81 -9.06
CA ALA A 176 7.49 -9.66 -8.17
C ALA A 176 8.71 -9.59 -7.25
N VAL A 177 9.14 -10.74 -6.72
CA VAL A 177 10.37 -10.92 -5.94
C VAL A 177 11.21 -12.06 -6.51
N SER A 178 12.52 -11.88 -6.56
CA SER A 178 13.47 -12.93 -6.96
C SER A 178 14.81 -12.77 -6.26
N ASP A 179 15.70 -13.77 -6.46
CA ASP A 179 17.04 -13.74 -5.88
C ASP A 179 17.90 -12.65 -6.53
N PRO A 180 18.88 -12.08 -5.81
CA PRO A 180 19.80 -11.09 -6.36
C PRO A 180 20.48 -11.56 -7.63
N GLY A 181 20.49 -10.67 -8.65
CA GLY A 181 21.06 -10.99 -9.97
C GLY A 181 20.14 -11.75 -10.92
N SER A 182 18.98 -12.23 -10.45
CA SER A 182 17.96 -12.84 -11.30
C SER A 182 16.97 -11.81 -11.83
N PRO A 183 16.24 -12.08 -12.93
CA PRO A 183 15.17 -11.22 -13.37
C PRO A 183 14.06 -11.13 -12.31
N GLY A 184 13.57 -9.94 -12.02
CA GLY A 184 12.50 -9.68 -11.07
C GLY A 184 12.31 -8.19 -10.82
N ALA A 185 11.17 -7.80 -10.24
CA ALA A 185 10.91 -6.41 -9.92
C ALA A 185 11.68 -5.97 -8.67
N MET A 186 11.67 -6.78 -7.61
CA MET A 186 12.42 -6.57 -6.38
C MET A 186 13.41 -7.74 -6.19
N THR A 187 14.70 -7.41 -6.13
CA THR A 187 15.78 -8.42 -6.13
C THR A 187 16.85 -8.15 -5.07
N THR A 188 16.51 -7.37 -4.06
CA THR A 188 17.38 -7.20 -2.89
C THR A 188 17.46 -8.50 -2.09
N PRO A 189 18.55 -8.75 -1.32
CA PRO A 189 18.72 -10.03 -0.62
C PRO A 189 17.56 -10.41 0.31
N ASP A 190 16.89 -9.42 0.89
CA ASP A 190 15.76 -9.56 1.80
C ASP A 190 14.39 -9.62 1.09
N ALA A 191 14.29 -9.22 -0.19
CA ALA A 191 12.99 -9.08 -0.87
C ALA A 191 12.24 -10.41 -1.01
N LYS A 192 12.88 -11.44 -1.53
CA LYS A 192 12.23 -12.74 -1.73
C LYS A 192 11.94 -13.46 -0.41
N PRO A 193 12.89 -13.65 0.52
CA PRO A 193 12.59 -14.30 1.79
C PRO A 193 11.58 -13.51 2.62
N GLY A 194 11.68 -12.17 2.64
CA GLY A 194 10.74 -11.32 3.36
C GLY A 194 9.31 -11.42 2.81
N MET A 195 9.12 -11.31 1.50
CA MET A 195 7.80 -11.48 0.88
C MET A 195 7.23 -12.86 1.15
N MET A 196 8.03 -13.93 0.96
CA MET A 196 7.57 -15.31 1.17
C MET A 196 7.19 -15.61 2.62
N ALA A 197 7.77 -14.92 3.59
CA ALA A 197 7.38 -15.02 5.00
C ALA A 197 5.99 -14.43 5.29
N LEU A 198 5.46 -13.57 4.40
CA LEU A 198 4.13 -12.97 4.54
C LEU A 198 3.04 -13.77 3.84
N VAL A 199 3.40 -14.64 2.89
CA VAL A 199 2.45 -15.39 2.05
C VAL A 199 1.82 -16.51 2.86
N PRO A 200 0.48 -16.53 3.03
CA PRO A 200 -0.20 -17.63 3.70
C PRO A 200 -0.20 -18.92 2.85
N GLN A 201 -0.46 -20.07 3.48
CA GLN A 201 -0.47 -21.37 2.78
C GLN A 201 -1.54 -21.43 1.70
N ASP A 202 -2.76 -20.96 2.02
CA ASP A 202 -3.91 -20.94 1.10
C ASP A 202 -4.07 -19.52 0.52
N THR A 203 -3.20 -19.14 -0.42
CA THR A 203 -3.16 -17.79 -0.98
C THR A 203 -3.59 -17.76 -2.44
N VAL A 204 -4.20 -16.66 -2.85
CA VAL A 204 -4.42 -16.30 -4.27
C VAL A 204 -3.30 -15.40 -4.83
N TRP A 205 -2.28 -15.10 -4.01
CA TRP A 205 -1.15 -14.30 -4.44
C TRP A 205 -0.27 -15.05 -5.46
N GLU A 206 0.15 -14.34 -6.49
CA GLU A 206 1.04 -14.86 -7.53
C GLU A 206 2.33 -14.04 -7.55
N ASN A 207 3.49 -14.72 -7.51
CA ASN A 207 4.81 -14.08 -7.63
C ASN A 207 5.09 -13.63 -9.07
N ARG A 208 4.27 -12.73 -9.60
CA ARG A 208 4.48 -12.10 -10.91
C ARG A 208 3.82 -10.73 -11.00
N VAL A 209 4.34 -9.89 -11.86
CA VAL A 209 3.78 -8.58 -12.20
C VAL A 209 4.04 -8.28 -13.68
N ALA A 210 3.09 -7.62 -14.35
CA ALA A 210 3.29 -7.14 -15.73
C ALA A 210 4.43 -6.13 -15.76
N ALA A 211 5.47 -6.44 -16.57
CA ALA A 211 6.76 -5.76 -16.49
C ALA A 211 6.70 -4.27 -16.87
N ARG A 212 5.68 -3.83 -17.62
CA ARG A 212 5.52 -2.43 -18.08
C ARG A 212 5.47 -1.40 -16.94
N ILE A 213 5.16 -1.83 -15.72
CA ILE A 213 5.22 -0.95 -14.54
C ILE A 213 6.63 -0.38 -14.33
N GLY A 214 7.68 -1.09 -14.70
CA GLY A 214 9.07 -0.64 -14.63
C GLY A 214 9.33 0.70 -15.34
N LEU A 215 8.57 1.05 -16.37
CA LEU A 215 8.65 2.36 -17.03
C LEU A 215 7.97 3.49 -16.23
N ARG A 216 7.10 3.17 -15.31
CA ARG A 216 6.30 4.14 -14.55
C ARG A 216 6.82 4.37 -13.15
N VAL A 217 7.42 3.35 -12.52
CA VAL A 217 7.96 3.42 -11.15
C VAL A 217 8.90 4.63 -10.96
N PRO A 218 9.90 4.88 -11.84
CA PRO A 218 10.81 6.02 -11.65
C PRO A 218 10.12 7.39 -11.69
N LEU A 219 8.99 7.48 -12.40
CA LEU A 219 8.22 8.71 -12.56
C LEU A 219 7.25 8.97 -11.39
N TYR A 220 6.96 7.93 -10.60
CA TYR A 220 6.05 8.05 -9.47
C TYR A 220 6.80 8.56 -8.24
N ARG A 221 6.52 9.80 -7.84
CA ARG A 221 7.19 10.50 -6.74
C ARG A 221 6.18 11.10 -5.76
N PRO A 222 5.41 10.26 -5.05
CA PRO A 222 4.34 10.72 -4.17
C PRO A 222 4.82 11.63 -3.04
N GLY A 223 6.03 11.42 -2.53
CA GLY A 223 6.64 12.25 -1.49
C GLY A 223 6.68 13.74 -1.83
N THR A 224 6.81 14.10 -3.12
CA THR A 224 6.79 15.51 -3.55
C THR A 224 5.47 16.23 -3.23
N LYS A 225 4.41 15.46 -2.95
CA LYS A 225 3.10 15.98 -2.57
C LYS A 225 2.94 16.18 -1.05
N ALA A 226 3.90 15.72 -0.23
CA ALA A 226 3.81 15.74 1.24
C ALA A 226 3.44 17.11 1.82
N LYS A 227 4.01 18.19 1.29
CA LYS A 227 3.70 19.57 1.69
C LYS A 227 2.23 19.99 1.50
N ARG A 228 1.47 19.22 0.73
CA ARG A 228 0.04 19.45 0.46
C ARG A 228 -0.87 18.62 1.36
N VAL A 229 -0.34 17.67 2.13
CA VAL A 229 -1.09 16.84 3.07
C VAL A 229 -1.43 17.70 4.30
N GLN A 230 -2.72 18.01 4.48
CA GLN A 230 -3.18 18.89 5.56
C GLN A 230 -3.66 18.14 6.80
N CYS A 231 -4.04 16.88 6.65
CA CYS A 231 -4.41 16.01 7.78
C CYS A 231 -3.18 15.55 8.57
N PRO A 232 -3.34 15.05 9.81
CA PRO A 232 -2.30 14.31 10.51
C PRO A 232 -1.78 13.15 9.66
N ALA A 233 -0.46 12.98 9.61
CA ALA A 233 0.19 12.00 8.75
C ALA A 233 1.30 11.28 9.53
N LEU A 234 1.11 10.00 9.83
CA LEU A 234 2.13 9.17 10.45
C LEU A 234 2.96 8.48 9.37
N TRP A 235 4.27 8.67 9.42
CA TRP A 235 5.25 8.00 8.59
C TRP A 235 6.01 6.98 9.42
N CYS A 236 5.74 5.70 9.19
CA CYS A 236 6.45 4.59 9.82
C CYS A 236 7.63 4.19 8.92
N ILE A 237 8.84 4.56 9.29
CA ILE A 237 10.04 4.40 8.46
C ILE A 237 10.90 3.27 9.00
N THR A 238 11.22 2.31 8.16
CA THR A 238 12.12 1.19 8.41
C THR A 238 13.54 1.61 8.01
N ASP A 239 14.48 1.65 8.98
CA ASP A 239 15.80 2.26 8.79
C ASP A 239 16.72 1.44 7.89
N GLU A 240 16.54 0.11 7.88
CA GLU A 240 17.31 -0.83 7.09
C GLU A 240 16.59 -1.24 5.80
N ASP A 241 15.68 -0.39 5.33
CA ASP A 241 14.84 -0.65 4.16
C ASP A 241 15.66 -0.62 2.85
N THR A 242 15.77 -1.75 2.19
CA THR A 242 16.51 -1.91 0.94
C THR A 242 15.68 -1.55 -0.30
N LEU A 243 14.36 -1.40 -0.17
CA LEU A 243 13.41 -1.13 -1.25
C LEU A 243 12.94 0.32 -1.29
N CYS A 244 12.65 0.89 -0.11
CA CYS A 244 12.14 2.25 0.07
C CYS A 244 13.11 3.07 0.93
N PRO A 245 14.09 3.78 0.33
CA PRO A 245 15.16 4.44 1.07
C PRO A 245 14.67 5.32 2.23
N ALA A 246 15.06 4.96 3.46
CA ALA A 246 14.56 5.54 4.70
C ALA A 246 14.78 7.06 4.78
N ASP A 247 15.99 7.53 4.48
CA ASP A 247 16.33 8.96 4.53
C ASP A 247 15.53 9.80 3.52
N ASN A 248 15.22 9.20 2.37
CA ASN A 248 14.38 9.87 1.39
C ASN A 248 12.93 10.00 1.89
N SER A 249 12.40 8.96 2.54
CA SER A 249 11.06 8.99 3.14
C SER A 249 10.98 9.97 4.29
N ALA A 250 12.01 10.03 5.16
CA ALA A 250 12.11 11.00 6.25
C ALA A 250 12.11 12.45 5.73
N LYS A 251 12.91 12.74 4.71
CA LYS A 251 12.95 14.06 4.06
C LYS A 251 11.58 14.54 3.56
N TRP A 252 10.76 13.63 3.04
CA TRP A 252 9.42 14.00 2.59
C TRP A 252 8.45 14.12 3.75
N ALA A 253 8.57 13.28 4.79
CA ALA A 253 7.76 13.36 6.00
C ALA A 253 7.90 14.72 6.69
N GLU A 254 9.12 15.27 6.78
CA GLU A 254 9.42 16.58 7.35
C GLU A 254 8.72 17.75 6.60
N GLN A 255 8.32 17.55 5.34
CA GLN A 255 7.61 18.55 4.58
C GLN A 255 6.09 18.51 4.77
N ALA A 256 5.55 17.45 5.41
CA ALA A 256 4.13 17.38 5.72
C ALA A 256 3.81 18.32 6.91
N PRO A 257 2.86 19.28 6.77
CA PRO A 257 2.58 20.26 7.81
C PRO A 257 2.19 19.67 9.18
N ARG A 258 1.61 18.46 9.17
CA ARG A 258 1.22 17.69 10.36
C ARG A 258 1.81 16.29 10.32
N GLY A 259 3.05 16.19 9.82
CA GLY A 259 3.79 14.92 9.74
C GLY A 259 4.36 14.51 11.08
N GLU A 260 4.15 13.24 11.44
CA GLU A 260 4.80 12.56 12.56
C GLU A 260 5.63 11.40 12.01
N VAL A 261 6.84 11.21 12.55
CA VAL A 261 7.75 10.14 12.10
C VAL A 261 8.00 9.18 13.24
N LYS A 262 7.81 7.90 12.97
CA LYS A 262 8.26 6.80 13.81
C LYS A 262 9.31 6.00 13.04
N ARG A 263 10.49 5.83 13.61
CA ARG A 263 11.58 5.08 13.00
C ARG A 263 11.76 3.73 13.69
N TYR A 264 12.01 2.70 12.87
CA TYR A 264 12.19 1.32 13.31
C TYR A 264 13.52 0.82 12.73
N PRO A 265 14.49 0.37 13.57
CA PRO A 265 15.80 -0.13 13.12
C PRO A 265 15.66 -1.58 12.59
N ILE A 266 14.89 -1.74 11.52
CA ILE A 266 14.52 -3.03 10.90
C ILE A 266 14.41 -2.88 9.38
N GLY A 267 14.40 -4.02 8.67
CA GLY A 267 14.17 -4.10 7.23
C GLY A 267 12.72 -3.93 6.82
N HIS A 268 12.52 -3.85 5.49
CA HIS A 268 11.19 -3.56 4.88
C HIS A 268 10.10 -4.53 5.29
N PHE A 269 10.42 -5.83 5.35
CA PHE A 269 9.44 -6.89 5.63
C PHE A 269 9.29 -7.22 7.12
N ASP A 270 10.24 -6.80 7.95
CA ASP A 270 10.24 -7.13 9.38
C ASP A 270 9.09 -6.45 10.14
N ILE A 271 8.59 -5.32 9.62
CA ILE A 271 7.49 -4.55 10.24
C ILE A 271 6.17 -5.33 10.27
N TYR A 272 6.02 -6.38 9.45
CA TYR A 272 4.78 -7.16 9.37
C TYR A 272 4.74 -8.35 10.32
N VAL A 273 5.83 -8.69 10.99
CA VAL A 273 5.94 -9.95 11.74
C VAL A 273 6.52 -9.77 13.15
N GLY A 274 6.17 -10.70 14.04
CA GLY A 274 6.74 -10.80 15.38
C GLY A 274 6.60 -9.52 16.23
N ASN A 275 7.59 -9.25 17.07
CA ASN A 275 7.59 -8.10 17.97
C ASN A 275 7.64 -6.76 17.23
N ASN A 276 8.18 -6.72 16.02
CA ASN A 276 8.23 -5.51 15.21
C ASN A 276 6.82 -5.12 14.74
N PHE A 277 5.99 -6.12 14.35
CA PHE A 277 4.58 -5.90 14.06
C PHE A 277 3.85 -5.34 15.30
N GLU A 278 4.03 -5.96 16.47
CA GLU A 278 3.35 -5.53 17.71
C GLU A 278 3.68 -4.07 18.05
N ARG A 279 4.95 -3.69 17.92
CA ARG A 279 5.39 -2.30 18.14
C ARG A 279 4.79 -1.35 17.10
N ALA A 280 4.88 -1.69 15.83
CA ALA A 280 4.38 -0.83 14.76
C ALA A 280 2.86 -0.65 14.82
N VAL A 281 2.11 -1.75 14.98
CA VAL A 281 0.65 -1.68 15.06
C VAL A 281 0.16 -0.94 16.30
N SER A 282 0.90 -1.02 17.43
CA SER A 282 0.60 -0.24 18.64
C SER A 282 0.76 1.25 18.39
N ASP A 283 1.90 1.70 17.84
CA ASP A 283 2.17 3.10 17.49
C ASP A 283 1.10 3.65 16.52
N GLN A 284 0.73 2.86 15.53
CA GLN A 284 -0.26 3.24 14.50
C GLN A 284 -1.68 3.30 15.07
N THR A 285 -2.03 2.34 15.95
CA THR A 285 -3.32 2.33 16.62
C THR A 285 -3.47 3.54 17.54
N GLU A 286 -2.43 3.86 18.31
CA GLU A 286 -2.39 5.05 19.17
C GLU A 286 -2.58 6.33 18.35
N PHE A 287 -1.85 6.48 17.25
CA PHE A 287 -1.98 7.62 16.34
C PHE A 287 -3.41 7.74 15.78
N LEU A 288 -3.97 6.65 15.27
CA LEU A 288 -5.33 6.64 14.72
C LEU A 288 -6.38 6.97 15.78
N ARG A 289 -6.26 6.40 16.99
CA ARG A 289 -7.17 6.71 18.11
C ARG A 289 -7.14 8.18 18.45
N ARG A 290 -5.96 8.78 18.61
CA ARG A 290 -5.79 10.20 18.95
C ARG A 290 -6.44 11.15 17.94
N HIS A 291 -6.52 10.76 16.67
CA HIS A 291 -7.04 11.62 15.60
C HIS A 291 -8.45 11.27 15.13
N LEU A 292 -8.96 10.09 15.45
CA LEU A 292 -10.25 9.62 14.95
C LEU A 292 -11.30 9.40 16.05
N LEU A 293 -10.88 9.09 17.28
CA LEU A 293 -11.81 8.87 18.38
C LEU A 293 -11.98 10.15 19.20
N PRO A 294 -13.17 10.40 19.78
CA PRO A 294 -13.34 11.48 20.75
C PRO A 294 -12.49 11.21 22.00
N GLU A 295 -12.06 12.27 22.66
CA GLU A 295 -11.38 12.20 23.96
C GLU A 295 -12.30 11.64 25.06
#